data_713ac58a34b0244a9c46b260ccde5591
#
_entry.id   713ac58a34b0244a9c46b260ccde5591
#
_cell.length_a   1.000
_cell.length_b   1.000
_cell.length_c   1.000
_cell.angle_alpha   90.00
_cell.angle_beta   90.00
_cell.angle_gamma   90.00
#
_symmetry.space_group_name_H-M   'P 1'
#
loop_
_entity.id
_entity.type
_entity.pdbx_description
1 polymer ?
#
loop_
_entity_poly.entity_id
_entity_poly.type
_entity_poly.pdbx_seq_one_letter_code
_entity_poly.pdbx_strand_id
1 'polypeptide(L)'
;INDYKSKTELTAQKLFTVVMSSLRSYRDILSIDSSRQGLEKIITASADLFSAHSMEQFIDGVLQQLTSILGCNDNALLVTSSLVAGNVHENQDPDQLVVFAGLGEFEHKEGQIVSSVLDPILMDAFHQALHSRSIVYRDNYLVAYCTSKFTHGSLLYVSGLPNLVNDNQKRLIELFSQNVQIAYENVQLQHEIEDTQREIVYRLSEAVEQRSIE
;
A
#
# COMPACT_ATOMS: atom_id res chain seq x y z
N ILE A 1 16.08 -6.76 33.97
CA ILE A 1 17.31 -6.73 34.79
C ILE A 1 17.15 -5.58 35.76
N ASN A 2 16.87 -5.89 37.03
CA ASN A 2 16.76 -4.88 38.07
C ASN A 2 18.18 -4.58 38.60
N ASP A 3 18.64 -3.39 38.34
CA ASP A 3 19.95 -2.90 38.81
C ASP A 3 19.82 -2.48 40.29
N TYR A 4 20.18 -3.40 41.22
CA TYR A 4 20.20 -3.10 42.65
C TYR A 4 21.48 -2.32 43.01
N LYS A 5 21.36 -1.07 43.40
CA LYS A 5 22.48 -0.27 43.93
C LYS A 5 22.26 0.11 45.39
N SER A 6 23.33 0.02 46.16
CA SER A 6 23.33 0.41 47.58
C SER A 6 23.08 1.94 47.73
N LYS A 7 22.26 2.32 48.73
CA LYS A 7 21.89 3.73 49.02
C LYS A 7 23.09 4.64 49.24
N THR A 8 24.20 4.11 49.69
CA THR A 8 25.42 4.85 49.99
C THR A 8 26.28 5.22 48.78
N GLU A 9 26.02 4.59 47.61
CA GLU A 9 26.75 4.83 46.38
C GLU A 9 25.99 5.74 45.38
N LEU A 10 24.78 6.14 45.70
CA LEU A 10 23.92 6.96 44.85
C LEU A 10 24.28 8.45 45.01
N THR A 11 25.22 8.91 44.18
CA THR A 11 25.37 10.36 43.95
C THR A 11 24.26 10.82 43.00
N ALA A 12 23.85 12.11 43.05
CA ALA A 12 22.84 12.69 42.16
C ALA A 12 23.16 12.41 40.67
N GLN A 13 24.44 12.45 40.31
CA GLN A 13 24.91 12.20 38.97
C GLN A 13 24.74 10.73 38.52
N LYS A 14 25.04 9.79 39.44
CA LYS A 14 24.81 8.35 39.17
C LYS A 14 23.33 8.02 39.05
N LEU A 15 22.49 8.62 39.92
CA LEU A 15 21.05 8.45 39.85
C LEU A 15 20.49 8.96 38.52
N PHE A 16 20.89 10.15 38.09
CA PHE A 16 20.51 10.73 36.82
C PHE A 16 20.89 9.83 35.65
N THR A 17 22.14 9.32 35.63
CA THR A 17 22.60 8.40 34.55
C THR A 17 21.77 7.11 34.50
N VAL A 18 21.46 6.50 35.66
CA VAL A 18 20.67 5.29 35.73
C VAL A 18 19.23 5.54 35.24
N VAL A 19 18.60 6.63 35.69
CA VAL A 19 17.24 7.00 35.25
C VAL A 19 17.21 7.26 33.73
N MET A 20 18.16 8.02 33.21
CA MET A 20 18.24 8.34 31.78
C MET A 20 18.49 7.08 30.93
N SER A 21 19.38 6.20 31.41
CA SER A 21 19.61 4.89 30.73
C SER A 21 18.38 4.01 30.75
N SER A 22 17.69 3.93 31.89
CA SER A 22 16.45 3.14 31.98
C SER A 22 15.32 3.67 31.10
N LEU A 23 15.16 5.01 31.06
CA LEU A 23 14.19 5.66 30.18
C LEU A 23 14.50 5.44 28.70
N ARG A 24 15.79 5.48 28.33
CA ARG A 24 16.23 5.20 26.97
C ARG A 24 15.92 3.74 26.60
N SER A 25 16.34 2.80 27.44
CA SER A 25 16.07 1.37 27.23
C SER A 25 14.56 1.07 27.14
N TYR A 26 13.76 1.73 27.97
CA TYR A 26 12.30 1.59 27.90
C TYR A 26 11.73 2.08 26.57
N ARG A 27 12.17 3.25 26.09
CA ARG A 27 11.77 3.77 24.77
C ARG A 27 12.20 2.86 23.64
N ASP A 28 13.42 2.33 23.70
CA ASP A 28 13.93 1.40 22.68
C ASP A 28 13.09 0.11 22.64
N ILE A 29 12.74 -0.45 23.80
CA ILE A 29 11.86 -1.63 23.90
C ILE A 29 10.47 -1.34 23.33
N LEU A 30 9.86 -0.21 23.66
CA LEU A 30 8.56 0.18 23.09
C LEU A 30 8.62 0.37 21.57
N SER A 31 9.70 0.96 21.06
CA SER A 31 9.91 1.13 19.62
C SER A 31 10.06 -0.21 18.91
N ILE A 32 10.81 -1.14 19.47
CA ILE A 32 10.98 -2.50 18.92
C ILE A 32 9.65 -3.25 18.94
N ASP A 33 8.90 -3.19 20.04
CA ASP A 33 7.60 -3.88 20.13
C ASP A 33 6.58 -3.32 19.15
N SER A 34 6.51 -2.00 19.01
CA SER A 34 5.67 -1.34 18.01
C SER A 34 6.05 -1.74 16.58
N SER A 35 7.35 -1.81 16.27
CA SER A 35 7.83 -2.25 14.95
C SER A 35 7.49 -3.71 14.68
N ARG A 36 7.65 -4.59 15.68
CA ARG A 36 7.28 -6.00 15.59
C ARG A 36 5.78 -6.17 15.31
N GLN A 37 4.93 -5.49 16.07
CA GLN A 37 3.48 -5.53 15.86
C GLN A 37 3.09 -5.01 14.48
N GLY A 38 3.75 -3.95 14.00
CA GLY A 38 3.55 -3.43 12.66
C GLY A 38 3.91 -4.43 11.58
N LEU A 39 5.05 -5.12 11.72
CA LEU A 39 5.47 -6.16 10.78
C LEU A 39 4.52 -7.37 10.78
N GLU A 40 4.06 -7.82 11.94
CA GLU A 40 3.06 -8.89 12.04
C GLU A 40 1.76 -8.52 11.31
N LYS A 41 1.31 -7.28 11.44
CA LYS A 41 0.16 -6.76 10.68
C LYS A 41 0.41 -6.81 9.18
N ILE A 42 1.57 -6.36 8.69
CA ILE A 42 1.92 -6.40 7.26
C ILE A 42 1.94 -7.84 6.74
N ILE A 43 2.52 -8.78 7.49
CA ILE A 43 2.58 -10.19 7.07
C ILE A 43 1.17 -10.76 6.90
N THR A 44 0.29 -10.54 7.88
CA THR A 44 -1.11 -10.97 7.80
C THR A 44 -1.83 -10.30 6.62
N ALA A 45 -1.66 -8.98 6.50
CA ALA A 45 -2.18 -8.18 5.42
C ALA A 45 -1.79 -8.69 4.04
N SER A 46 -0.51 -9.01 3.87
CA SER A 46 0.02 -9.50 2.59
C SER A 46 -0.63 -10.83 2.21
N ALA A 47 -0.86 -11.74 3.17
CA ALA A 47 -1.51 -13.01 2.91
C ALA A 47 -2.95 -12.82 2.37
N ASP A 48 -3.69 -11.88 2.94
CA ASP A 48 -5.06 -11.56 2.50
C ASP A 48 -5.04 -10.94 1.09
N LEU A 49 -4.11 -10.02 0.82
CA LEU A 49 -3.96 -9.39 -0.50
C LEU A 49 -3.58 -10.42 -1.58
N PHE A 50 -2.67 -11.35 -1.28
CA PHE A 50 -2.27 -12.39 -2.23
C PHE A 50 -3.37 -13.42 -2.52
N SER A 51 -4.39 -13.51 -1.67
CA SER A 51 -5.55 -14.37 -1.88
C SER A 51 -6.68 -13.70 -2.66
N ALA A 52 -6.55 -12.41 -3.00
CA ALA A 52 -7.55 -11.71 -3.78
C ALA A 52 -7.63 -12.26 -5.21
N HIS A 53 -8.85 -12.59 -5.65
CA HIS A 53 -9.13 -13.13 -6.98
C HIS A 53 -9.82 -12.10 -7.89
N SER A 54 -10.17 -10.94 -7.36
CA SER A 54 -10.75 -9.83 -8.10
C SER A 54 -10.13 -8.51 -7.69
N MET A 55 -10.21 -7.51 -8.58
CA MET A 55 -9.72 -6.16 -8.32
C MET A 55 -10.45 -5.50 -7.14
N GLU A 56 -11.75 -5.75 -7.00
CA GLU A 56 -12.56 -5.27 -5.87
C GLU A 56 -12.04 -5.79 -4.53
N GLN A 57 -11.87 -7.12 -4.41
CA GLN A 57 -11.33 -7.74 -3.20
C GLN A 57 -9.90 -7.23 -2.88
N PHE A 58 -9.09 -7.03 -3.90
CA PHE A 58 -7.75 -6.49 -3.76
C PHE A 58 -7.77 -5.08 -3.14
N ILE A 59 -8.63 -4.19 -3.64
CA ILE A 59 -8.72 -2.81 -3.15
C ILE A 59 -9.25 -2.76 -1.73
N ASP A 60 -10.30 -3.49 -1.43
CA ASP A 60 -10.84 -3.59 -0.07
C ASP A 60 -9.78 -4.08 0.91
N GLY A 61 -8.99 -5.07 0.52
CA GLY A 61 -7.85 -5.57 1.29
C GLY A 61 -6.80 -4.48 1.52
N VAL A 62 -6.40 -3.74 0.49
CA VAL A 62 -5.44 -2.63 0.58
C VAL A 62 -5.90 -1.59 1.59
N LEU A 63 -7.17 -1.19 1.52
CA LEU A 63 -7.73 -0.17 2.41
C LEU A 63 -7.81 -0.61 3.86
N GLN A 64 -8.31 -1.81 4.11
CA GLN A 64 -8.38 -2.38 5.46
C GLN A 64 -7.00 -2.44 6.10
N GLN A 65 -5.99 -2.83 5.32
CA GLN A 65 -4.64 -3.00 5.83
C GLN A 65 -3.93 -1.67 6.08
N LEU A 66 -4.10 -0.69 5.23
CA LEU A 66 -3.59 0.66 5.47
C LEU A 66 -4.17 1.25 6.75
N THR A 67 -5.47 1.10 6.96
CA THR A 67 -6.13 1.53 8.20
C THR A 67 -5.53 0.85 9.43
N SER A 68 -5.24 -0.45 9.34
CA SER A 68 -4.60 -1.21 10.41
C SER A 68 -3.15 -0.78 10.69
N ILE A 69 -2.35 -0.53 9.64
CA ILE A 69 -0.95 -0.09 9.74
C ILE A 69 -0.84 1.28 10.39
N LEU A 70 -1.75 2.18 10.02
CA LEU A 70 -1.77 3.54 10.56
C LEU A 70 -2.22 3.61 12.02
N GLY A 71 -2.63 2.48 12.61
CA GLY A 71 -2.92 2.38 14.04
C GLY A 71 -4.21 3.09 14.44
N CYS A 72 -5.15 3.17 13.53
CA CYS A 72 -6.45 3.80 13.74
C CYS A 72 -7.35 2.90 14.59
N ASN A 73 -6.96 2.78 15.85
CA ASN A 73 -7.84 2.25 16.88
C ASN A 73 -8.77 3.40 17.30
N ASP A 74 -10.01 3.20 17.02
CA ASP A 74 -11.21 3.73 17.66
C ASP A 74 -11.76 5.10 17.29
N ASN A 75 -11.07 6.07 16.69
CA ASN A 75 -11.80 7.35 16.54
C ASN A 75 -11.45 8.32 15.40
N ALA A 76 -10.55 8.06 14.47
CA ALA A 76 -10.17 9.17 13.60
C ALA A 76 -9.60 8.88 12.20
N LEU A 77 -9.67 7.70 11.63
CA LEU A 77 -9.27 7.57 10.23
C LEU A 77 -10.37 6.93 9.41
N LEU A 78 -11.12 7.79 8.80
CA LEU A 78 -11.88 7.48 7.61
C LEU A 78 -10.90 7.68 6.45
N VAL A 79 -10.31 6.58 5.92
CA VAL A 79 -9.85 6.62 4.54
C VAL A 79 -11.08 6.98 3.72
N THR A 80 -11.12 8.22 3.27
CA THR A 80 -12.31 8.75 2.60
C THR A 80 -12.31 8.42 1.12
N SER A 81 -11.11 8.28 0.53
CA SER A 81 -10.97 7.92 -0.88
C SER A 81 -9.62 7.26 -1.14
N SER A 82 -9.59 6.36 -2.10
CA SER A 82 -8.37 5.79 -2.64
C SER A 82 -8.48 5.55 -4.13
N LEU A 83 -7.34 5.49 -4.79
CA LEU A 83 -7.23 5.29 -6.22
C LEU A 83 -5.94 4.55 -6.54
N VAL A 84 -6.04 3.52 -7.39
CA VAL A 84 -4.88 2.86 -8.00
C VAL A 84 -4.87 3.20 -9.47
N ALA A 85 -3.76 3.73 -9.94
CA ALA A 85 -3.60 4.12 -11.33
C ALA A 85 -2.25 3.66 -11.89
N GLY A 86 -2.18 3.43 -13.18
CA GLY A 86 -0.94 3.02 -13.84
C GLY A 86 -1.01 3.21 -15.36
N ASN A 87 0.08 2.88 -16.02
CA ASN A 87 0.17 2.89 -17.48
C ASN A 87 -0.22 1.52 -18.03
N VAL A 88 -1.06 1.54 -19.06
CA VAL A 88 -1.48 0.34 -19.79
C VAL A 88 -0.39 -0.16 -20.76
N HIS A 89 0.50 0.73 -21.24
CA HIS A 89 1.56 0.41 -22.22
C HIS A 89 2.90 1.05 -21.86
N GLU A 90 4.00 0.35 -22.18
CA GLU A 90 5.39 0.71 -21.86
C GLU A 90 5.87 2.08 -22.36
N ASN A 91 5.27 2.66 -23.37
CA ASN A 91 5.70 3.90 -24.03
C ASN A 91 4.68 5.04 -23.93
N GLN A 92 3.74 4.98 -22.97
CA GLN A 92 2.77 6.03 -22.81
C GLN A 92 3.32 7.23 -22.04
N ASP A 93 2.85 8.40 -22.43
CA ASP A 93 3.05 9.67 -21.75
C ASP A 93 2.64 9.53 -20.28
N PRO A 94 3.44 10.01 -19.31
CA PRO A 94 3.07 10.04 -17.90
C PRO A 94 1.68 10.63 -17.64
N ASP A 95 1.19 11.50 -18.52
CA ASP A 95 -0.13 12.12 -18.43
C ASP A 95 -1.28 11.17 -18.85
N GLN A 96 -0.97 9.98 -19.35
CA GLN A 96 -1.96 8.98 -19.77
C GLN A 96 -2.16 7.84 -18.76
N LEU A 97 -1.94 8.12 -17.48
CA LEU A 97 -2.28 7.18 -16.42
C LEU A 97 -3.77 6.88 -16.45
N VAL A 98 -4.12 5.60 -16.33
CA VAL A 98 -5.50 5.13 -16.29
C VAL A 98 -5.84 4.67 -14.87
N VAL A 99 -7.04 4.98 -14.42
CA VAL A 99 -7.57 4.49 -13.15
C VAL A 99 -7.84 2.98 -13.29
N PHE A 100 -7.17 2.18 -12.49
CA PHE A 100 -7.41 0.74 -12.43
C PHE A 100 -8.53 0.40 -11.47
N ALA A 101 -8.60 1.15 -10.38
CA ALA A 101 -9.61 0.98 -9.36
C ALA A 101 -9.70 2.19 -8.46
N GLY A 102 -10.89 2.46 -7.89
CA GLY A 102 -11.13 3.57 -7.01
C GLY A 102 -12.18 3.29 -5.95
N LEU A 103 -12.10 4.01 -4.83
CA LEU A 103 -13.05 3.93 -3.73
C LEU A 103 -13.39 5.34 -3.24
N GLY A 104 -14.60 5.50 -2.66
CA GLY A 104 -15.10 6.80 -2.23
C GLY A 104 -15.43 7.71 -3.43
N GLU A 105 -14.81 8.85 -3.53
CA GLU A 105 -15.04 9.79 -4.65
C GLU A 105 -14.57 9.25 -6.01
N PHE A 106 -13.73 8.22 -6.02
CA PHE A 106 -13.20 7.59 -7.23
C PHE A 106 -13.91 6.29 -7.61
N GLU A 107 -14.98 5.94 -6.90
CA GLU A 107 -15.82 4.80 -7.23
C GLU A 107 -16.42 4.93 -8.64
N HIS A 108 -16.40 3.86 -9.41
CA HIS A 108 -16.87 3.83 -10.82
C HIS A 108 -16.07 4.73 -11.80
N LYS A 109 -14.80 5.01 -11.48
CA LYS A 109 -13.89 5.77 -12.36
C LYS A 109 -12.89 4.89 -13.11
N GLU A 110 -13.00 3.58 -13.01
CA GLU A 110 -12.12 2.61 -13.68
C GLU A 110 -12.11 2.83 -15.19
N GLY A 111 -10.93 2.72 -15.79
CA GLY A 111 -10.70 2.95 -17.21
C GLY A 111 -10.65 4.41 -17.64
N GLN A 112 -10.93 5.37 -16.76
CA GLN A 112 -10.81 6.79 -17.07
C GLN A 112 -9.35 7.25 -16.96
N ILE A 113 -8.99 8.28 -17.73
CA ILE A 113 -7.68 8.91 -17.66
C ILE A 113 -7.59 9.71 -16.35
N VAL A 114 -6.51 9.52 -15.60
CA VAL A 114 -6.31 10.14 -14.28
C VAL A 114 -6.41 11.66 -14.32
N SER A 115 -5.87 12.31 -15.37
CA SER A 115 -5.95 13.76 -15.53
C SER A 115 -7.38 14.31 -15.74
N SER A 116 -8.34 13.46 -16.09
CA SER A 116 -9.75 13.84 -16.17
C SER A 116 -10.51 13.68 -14.85
N VAL A 117 -9.92 12.98 -13.90
CA VAL A 117 -10.56 12.59 -12.62
C VAL A 117 -9.99 13.39 -11.45
N LEU A 118 -8.68 13.70 -11.49
CA LEU A 118 -7.98 14.38 -10.42
C LEU A 118 -7.94 15.90 -10.63
N ASP A 119 -7.94 16.61 -9.50
CA ASP A 119 -7.63 18.05 -9.53
C ASP A 119 -6.14 18.31 -9.84
N PRO A 120 -5.76 19.54 -10.27
CA PRO A 120 -4.38 19.86 -10.63
C PRO A 120 -3.37 19.70 -9.47
N ILE A 121 -3.80 19.90 -8.22
CA ILE A 121 -2.92 19.79 -7.04
C ILE A 121 -2.58 18.32 -6.78
N LEU A 122 -3.59 17.46 -6.88
CA LEU A 122 -3.41 16.03 -6.72
C LEU A 122 -2.60 15.44 -7.88
N MET A 123 -2.83 15.94 -9.10
CA MET A 123 -2.07 15.55 -10.30
C MET A 123 -0.57 15.87 -10.15
N ASP A 124 -0.21 17.02 -9.55
CA ASP A 124 1.19 17.36 -9.25
C ASP A 124 1.83 16.35 -8.30
N ALA A 125 1.11 15.91 -7.27
CA ALA A 125 1.59 14.87 -6.35
C ALA A 125 1.80 13.52 -7.06
N PHE A 126 0.93 13.17 -8.02
CA PHE A 126 1.09 11.98 -8.85
C PHE A 126 2.34 12.07 -9.73
N HIS A 127 2.56 13.19 -10.41
CA HIS A 127 3.77 13.43 -11.20
C HIS A 127 5.02 13.37 -10.33
N GLN A 128 4.99 13.97 -9.13
CA GLN A 128 6.10 13.93 -8.21
C GLN A 128 6.43 12.50 -7.77
N ALA A 129 5.42 11.71 -7.39
CA ALA A 129 5.60 10.31 -6.98
C ALA A 129 6.16 9.45 -8.13
N LEU A 130 5.66 9.65 -9.35
CA LEU A 130 6.12 8.94 -10.55
C LEU A 130 7.58 9.26 -10.88
N HIS A 131 7.98 10.55 -10.88
CA HIS A 131 9.34 10.98 -11.18
C HIS A 131 10.34 10.56 -10.11
N SER A 132 9.98 10.72 -8.83
CA SER A 132 10.87 10.36 -7.71
C SER A 132 10.88 8.86 -7.43
N ARG A 133 9.93 8.09 -7.98
CA ARG A 133 9.69 6.67 -7.68
C ARG A 133 9.64 6.41 -6.18
N SER A 134 8.96 7.28 -5.45
CA SER A 134 8.89 7.26 -3.99
C SER A 134 7.49 7.65 -3.51
N ILE A 135 7.29 7.60 -2.21
CA ILE A 135 6.04 8.02 -1.60
C ILE A 135 6.07 9.52 -1.36
N VAL A 136 5.05 10.21 -1.83
CA VAL A 136 4.81 11.64 -1.58
C VAL A 136 3.77 11.76 -0.47
N TYR A 137 4.16 12.35 0.65
CA TYR A 137 3.28 12.64 1.78
C TYR A 137 2.79 14.07 1.72
N ARG A 138 1.51 14.27 2.02
CA ARG A 138 0.86 15.57 2.21
C ARG A 138 0.09 15.56 3.53
N ASP A 139 -0.50 16.68 3.90
CA ASP A 139 -1.14 16.85 5.23
C ASP A 139 -2.22 15.81 5.53
N ASN A 140 -3.02 15.44 4.53
CA ASN A 140 -4.15 14.52 4.71
C ASN A 140 -4.18 13.35 3.71
N TYR A 141 -3.15 13.21 2.86
CA TYR A 141 -3.07 12.13 1.89
C TYR A 141 -1.64 11.72 1.57
N LEU A 142 -1.49 10.57 0.95
CA LEU A 142 -0.25 10.15 0.32
C LEU A 142 -0.49 9.66 -1.11
N VAL A 143 0.57 9.74 -1.91
CA VAL A 143 0.67 9.07 -3.21
C VAL A 143 1.92 8.19 -3.18
N ALA A 144 1.74 6.88 -3.25
CA ALA A 144 2.83 5.92 -3.23
C ALA A 144 3.11 5.39 -4.64
N TYR A 145 4.36 5.43 -5.05
CA TYR A 145 4.81 4.71 -6.22
C TYR A 145 5.10 3.25 -5.84
N CYS A 146 4.36 2.34 -6.45
CA CYS A 146 4.50 0.90 -6.25
C CYS A 146 5.36 0.32 -7.37
N THR A 147 6.58 -0.08 -7.04
CA THR A 147 7.57 -0.55 -8.01
C THR A 147 7.21 -1.93 -8.54
N SER A 148 7.12 -2.07 -9.85
CA SER A 148 6.97 -3.35 -10.54
C SER A 148 8.31 -3.87 -11.06
N LYS A 149 8.44 -5.20 -11.15
CA LYS A 149 9.54 -5.86 -11.85
C LYS A 149 9.18 -6.18 -13.30
N PHE A 150 7.90 -6.21 -13.61
CA PHE A 150 7.34 -6.69 -14.89
C PHE A 150 6.62 -5.59 -15.66
N THR A 151 6.20 -4.52 -14.97
CA THR A 151 5.48 -3.39 -15.57
C THR A 151 6.08 -2.07 -15.12
N HIS A 152 5.55 -0.94 -15.59
CA HIS A 152 6.03 0.41 -15.24
C HIS A 152 5.73 0.84 -13.81
N GLY A 153 5.16 -0.03 -12.99
CA GLY A 153 4.69 0.28 -11.67
C GLY A 153 3.30 0.92 -11.68
N SER A 154 2.74 1.09 -10.49
CA SER A 154 1.46 1.75 -10.29
C SER A 154 1.57 2.84 -9.23
N LEU A 155 0.58 3.73 -9.19
CA LEU A 155 0.45 4.77 -8.19
C LEU A 155 -0.75 4.45 -7.31
N LEU A 156 -0.54 4.43 -6.01
CA LEU A 156 -1.58 4.26 -4.99
C LEU A 156 -1.80 5.60 -4.29
N TYR A 157 -2.99 6.16 -4.42
CA TYR A 157 -3.44 7.32 -3.66
C TYR A 157 -4.31 6.88 -2.50
N VAL A 158 -4.11 7.49 -1.35
CA VAL A 158 -4.92 7.29 -0.14
C VAL A 158 -5.11 8.61 0.58
N SER A 159 -6.35 9.01 0.82
CA SER A 159 -6.71 10.20 1.60
C SER A 159 -7.21 9.84 3.00
N GLY A 160 -7.36 10.86 3.83
CA GLY A 160 -7.84 10.70 5.21
C GLY A 160 -6.74 10.36 6.21
N LEU A 161 -5.48 10.66 5.88
CA LEU A 161 -4.34 10.42 6.77
C LEU A 161 -4.31 11.39 7.95
N PRO A 162 -3.82 10.96 9.13
CA PRO A 162 -3.53 11.89 10.21
C PRO A 162 -2.41 12.86 9.81
N ASN A 163 -2.50 14.09 10.27
CA ASN A 163 -1.52 15.15 9.94
C ASN A 163 -0.05 14.83 10.28
N LEU A 164 0.21 13.80 11.07
CA LEU A 164 1.57 13.40 11.46
C LEU A 164 1.75 11.88 11.36
N VAL A 165 2.23 11.44 10.23
CA VAL A 165 2.73 10.06 10.05
C VAL A 165 4.13 9.99 10.62
N ASN A 166 4.35 9.18 11.66
CA ASN A 166 5.68 9.01 12.26
C ASN A 166 6.60 8.14 11.37
N ASP A 167 7.91 8.19 11.63
CA ASP A 167 8.90 7.51 10.79
C ASP A 167 8.71 5.97 10.76
N ASN A 168 8.19 5.40 11.84
CA ASN A 168 7.88 3.97 11.89
C ASN A 168 6.71 3.63 10.97
N GLN A 169 5.65 4.42 10.99
CA GLN A 169 4.51 4.29 10.10
C GLN A 169 4.91 4.48 8.63
N LYS A 170 5.80 5.45 8.32
CA LYS A 170 6.32 5.63 6.95
C LYS A 170 7.02 4.39 6.43
N ARG A 171 7.90 3.77 7.24
CA ARG A 171 8.57 2.51 6.87
C ARG A 171 7.59 1.37 6.64
N LEU A 172 6.55 1.28 7.47
CA LEU A 172 5.51 0.26 7.31
C LEU A 172 4.70 0.49 6.02
N ILE A 173 4.38 1.74 5.68
CA ILE A 173 3.71 2.10 4.42
C ILE A 173 4.60 1.75 3.21
N GLU A 174 5.91 2.03 3.28
CA GLU A 174 6.85 1.66 2.22
C GLU A 174 6.88 0.15 1.96
N LEU A 175 6.99 -0.66 3.01
CA LEU A 175 6.95 -2.12 2.89
C LEU A 175 5.60 -2.60 2.36
N PHE A 176 4.52 -2.00 2.82
CA PHE A 176 3.18 -2.34 2.38
C PHE A 176 2.96 -2.01 0.91
N SER A 177 3.41 -0.85 0.43
CA SER A 177 3.26 -0.45 -0.98
C SER A 177 3.95 -1.42 -1.94
N GLN A 178 5.07 -2.03 -1.54
CA GLN A 178 5.73 -3.09 -2.32
C GLN A 178 4.87 -4.35 -2.41
N ASN A 179 4.23 -4.74 -1.30
CA ASN A 179 3.34 -5.90 -1.28
C ASN A 179 2.06 -5.66 -2.11
N VAL A 180 1.52 -4.44 -2.05
CA VAL A 180 0.39 -4.01 -2.90
C VAL A 180 0.71 -4.22 -4.37
N GLN A 181 1.90 -3.81 -4.82
CA GLN A 181 2.29 -3.98 -6.21
C GLN A 181 2.35 -5.45 -6.63
N ILE A 182 2.97 -6.31 -5.81
CA ILE A 182 3.09 -7.75 -6.09
C ILE A 182 1.69 -8.39 -6.16
N ALA A 183 0.80 -8.03 -5.23
CA ALA A 183 -0.55 -8.54 -5.21
C ALA A 183 -1.37 -8.07 -6.42
N TYR A 184 -1.22 -6.81 -6.83
CA TYR A 184 -1.83 -6.26 -8.04
C TYR A 184 -1.38 -7.02 -9.30
N GLU A 185 -0.07 -7.26 -9.45
CA GLU A 185 0.47 -8.04 -10.56
C GLU A 185 -0.09 -9.47 -10.59
N ASN A 186 -0.25 -10.10 -9.43
CA ASN A 186 -0.85 -11.42 -9.34
C ASN A 186 -2.31 -11.43 -9.81
N VAL A 187 -3.11 -10.45 -9.41
CA VAL A 187 -4.51 -10.33 -9.86
C VAL A 187 -4.57 -10.10 -11.37
N GLN A 188 -3.71 -9.25 -11.92
CA GLN A 188 -3.65 -9.04 -13.37
C GLN A 188 -3.28 -10.31 -14.14
N LEU A 189 -2.22 -11.01 -13.71
CA LEU A 189 -1.81 -12.26 -14.33
C LEU A 189 -2.91 -13.32 -14.29
N GLN A 190 -3.68 -13.37 -13.22
CA GLN A 190 -4.80 -14.27 -13.08
C GLN A 190 -5.91 -13.97 -14.08
N HIS A 191 -6.25 -12.69 -14.28
CA HIS A 191 -7.18 -12.27 -15.32
C HIS A 191 -6.71 -12.61 -16.73
N GLU A 192 -5.44 -12.37 -17.05
CA GLU A 192 -4.87 -12.73 -18.36
C GLU A 192 -4.94 -14.25 -18.63
N ILE A 193 -4.68 -15.06 -17.59
CA ILE A 193 -4.80 -16.52 -17.69
C ILE A 193 -6.25 -16.92 -17.95
N GLU A 194 -7.21 -16.34 -17.23
CA GLU A 194 -8.63 -16.63 -17.43
C GLU A 194 -9.11 -16.23 -18.82
N ASP A 195 -8.71 -15.07 -19.32
CA ASP A 195 -9.07 -14.60 -20.67
C ASP A 195 -8.45 -15.49 -21.75
N THR A 196 -7.18 -15.88 -21.57
CA THR A 196 -6.52 -16.83 -22.47
C THR A 196 -7.22 -18.18 -22.49
N GLN A 197 -7.64 -18.69 -21.32
CA GLN A 197 -8.38 -19.94 -21.22
C GLN A 197 -9.74 -19.85 -21.92
N ARG A 198 -10.46 -18.74 -21.75
CA ARG A 198 -11.75 -18.50 -22.46
C ARG A 198 -11.55 -18.47 -23.96
N GLU A 199 -10.50 -17.79 -24.44
CA GLU A 199 -10.19 -17.74 -25.87
C GLU A 199 -9.86 -19.12 -26.45
N ILE A 200 -9.07 -19.93 -25.73
CA ILE A 200 -8.74 -21.30 -26.13
C ILE A 200 -10.02 -22.16 -26.22
N VAL A 201 -10.87 -22.09 -25.19
CA VAL A 201 -12.16 -22.83 -25.20
C VAL A 201 -13.04 -22.40 -26.35
N TYR A 202 -13.15 -21.12 -26.65
CA TYR A 202 -13.92 -20.59 -27.75
C TYR A 202 -13.39 -21.11 -29.09
N ARG A 203 -12.08 -21.02 -29.35
CA ARG A 203 -11.45 -21.52 -30.59
C ARG A 203 -11.58 -23.04 -30.75
N LEU A 204 -11.50 -23.80 -29.66
CA LEU A 204 -11.73 -25.26 -29.72
C LEU A 204 -13.18 -25.59 -30.06
N SER A 205 -14.13 -24.86 -29.48
CA SER A 205 -15.56 -25.05 -29.79
C SER A 205 -15.85 -24.78 -31.26
N GLU A 206 -15.30 -23.69 -31.81
CA GLU A 206 -15.43 -23.32 -33.21
C GLU A 206 -14.82 -24.39 -34.15
N ALA A 207 -13.63 -24.92 -33.80
CA ALA A 207 -12.98 -25.97 -34.57
C ALA A 207 -13.74 -27.31 -34.54
N VAL A 208 -14.44 -27.63 -33.43
CA VAL A 208 -15.30 -28.84 -33.31
C VAL A 208 -16.56 -28.66 -34.13
N GLU A 209 -17.20 -27.49 -34.10
CA GLU A 209 -18.37 -27.20 -34.91
C GLU A 209 -18.09 -27.31 -36.42
N GLN A 210 -16.96 -26.76 -36.87
CA GLN A 210 -16.57 -26.88 -38.28
C GLN A 210 -16.36 -28.32 -38.73
N ARG A 211 -15.82 -29.20 -37.87
CA ARG A 211 -15.65 -30.62 -38.18
C ARG A 211 -16.96 -31.44 -38.16
N SER A 212 -17.97 -30.96 -37.48
CA SER A 212 -19.24 -31.67 -37.38
C SER A 212 -20.17 -31.38 -38.57
N ILE A 213 -19.80 -30.45 -39.45
CA ILE A 213 -20.58 -30.05 -40.65
C ILE A 213 -20.05 -30.73 -41.93
N GLU A 214 -18.85 -31.36 -41.88
CA GLU A 214 -18.35 -32.23 -42.95
C GLU A 214 -18.76 -33.70 -42.74
#